data_64ed5f675e4ecf68b2b7454f0861f2fe
#
_entry.id   64ed5f675e4ecf68b2b7454f0861f2fe
#
_cell.length_a   1.000
_cell.length_b   1.000
_cell.length_c   1.000
_cell.angle_alpha   90.00
_cell.angle_beta   90.00
_cell.angle_gamma   90.00
#
_symmetry.space_group_name_H-M   'P 1'
#
loop_
_entity.id
_entity.type
_entity.pdbx_description
1 polymer ?
#
loop_
_entity_poly.entity_id
_entity_poly.type
_entity_poly.pdbx_seq_one_letter_code
_entity_poly.pdbx_strand_id
1 'polypeptide(L)'
;MTHGLLRYSQELPPGFEDKDNPEKKGIKIYGDLILWFQIIDMAKEKKLPVILVTNETKKDWWWKPPSSKQIGPRPELISEFNRNTKEIFYMYALDKFLMYSNKYLKTSIKKEYIEEVEEHRTEEESKAQEIEDLRQSAFSHYLEQQENMKKLISPAFADYLV
;
A
#
# COMPACT_ATOMS: atom_id res chain seq x y z
N MET A 1 19.73 1.66 7.94
CA MET A 1 19.10 2.67 7.04
C MET A 1 19.26 2.35 5.55
N THR A 2 20.42 1.94 5.07
CA THR A 2 20.67 1.59 3.65
C THR A 2 19.72 0.52 3.08
N HIS A 3 19.37 -0.50 3.84
CA HIS A 3 18.48 -1.58 3.40
C HIS A 3 17.03 -1.09 3.12
N GLY A 4 16.48 -0.21 3.96
CA GLY A 4 15.14 0.33 3.76
C GLY A 4 15.06 1.25 2.55
N LEU A 5 16.06 2.13 2.36
CA LEU A 5 16.14 3.00 1.19
C LEU A 5 16.19 2.20 -0.11
N LEU A 6 17.01 1.13 -0.15
CA LEU A 6 17.11 0.27 -1.32
C LEU A 6 15.79 -0.44 -1.64
N ARG A 7 15.09 -0.96 -0.62
CA ARG A 7 13.75 -1.56 -0.81
C ARG A 7 12.78 -0.57 -1.43
N TYR A 8 12.73 0.64 -0.89
CA TYR A 8 11.78 1.66 -1.33
C TYR A 8 12.11 2.23 -2.72
N SER A 9 13.39 2.30 -3.09
CA SER A 9 13.77 2.68 -4.46
C SER A 9 13.40 1.61 -5.51
N GLN A 10 13.25 0.36 -5.08
CA GLN A 10 12.83 -0.77 -5.91
C GLN A 10 11.33 -1.09 -5.77
N GLU A 11 10.59 -0.25 -5.05
CA GLU A 11 9.17 -0.46 -4.73
C GLU A 11 8.87 -1.84 -4.14
N LEU A 12 9.80 -2.35 -3.31
CA LEU A 12 9.59 -3.60 -2.60
C LEU A 12 8.72 -3.38 -1.36
N PRO A 13 7.55 -4.04 -1.27
CA PRO A 13 6.61 -3.87 -0.17
C PRO A 13 7.13 -4.46 1.15
N PRO A 14 6.57 -4.04 2.30
CA PRO A 14 5.61 -2.95 2.44
C PRO A 14 6.27 -1.60 2.71
N GLY A 15 5.48 -0.52 2.69
CA GLY A 15 5.86 0.79 3.20
C GLY A 15 6.52 1.72 2.18
N PHE A 16 6.72 1.31 0.92
CA PHE A 16 7.39 2.16 -0.06
C PHE A 16 6.56 3.40 -0.45
N GLU A 17 5.24 3.39 -0.26
CA GLU A 17 4.39 4.57 -0.48
C GLU A 17 4.65 5.68 0.55
N ASP A 18 5.19 5.32 1.71
CA ASP A 18 5.52 6.29 2.76
C ASP A 18 6.77 7.14 2.46
N LYS A 19 7.57 6.77 1.45
CA LYS A 19 8.81 7.49 1.10
C LYS A 19 8.55 8.95 0.73
N ASP A 20 7.43 9.21 0.07
CA ASP A 20 7.04 10.51 -0.46
C ASP A 20 5.96 11.19 0.41
N ASN A 21 5.63 10.62 1.57
CA ASN A 21 4.64 11.17 2.49
C ASN A 21 5.24 12.37 3.27
N PRO A 22 4.74 13.61 3.08
CA PRO A 22 5.29 14.80 3.72
C PRO A 22 5.14 14.81 5.24
N GLU A 23 4.22 14.04 5.79
CA GLU A 23 3.96 13.92 7.23
C GLU A 23 4.92 12.93 7.91
N LYS A 24 5.56 12.04 7.14
CA LYS A 24 6.51 11.05 7.65
C LYS A 24 7.94 11.51 7.38
N LYS A 25 8.75 11.60 8.43
CA LYS A 25 10.17 12.01 8.33
C LYS A 25 11.07 11.05 9.11
N GLY A 26 12.30 10.88 8.62
CA GLY A 26 13.30 10.04 9.26
C GLY A 26 12.86 8.59 9.39
N ILE A 27 12.95 8.02 10.59
CA ILE A 27 12.61 6.61 10.84
C ILE A 27 11.11 6.30 10.65
N LYS A 28 10.24 7.30 10.74
CA LYS A 28 8.79 7.12 10.61
C LYS A 28 8.39 6.62 9.22
N ILE A 29 9.20 6.89 8.19
CA ILE A 29 9.00 6.39 6.83
C ILE A 29 9.04 4.85 6.80
N TYR A 30 9.78 4.23 7.72
CA TYR A 30 10.00 2.78 7.74
C TYR A 30 9.09 2.03 8.73
N GLY A 31 8.03 2.66 9.24
CA GLY A 31 7.13 2.05 10.22
C GLY A 31 6.56 0.70 9.75
N ASP A 32 6.02 0.67 8.54
CA ASP A 32 5.45 -0.53 7.93
C ASP A 32 6.51 -1.62 7.70
N LEU A 33 7.70 -1.25 7.30
CA LEU A 33 8.82 -2.18 7.11
C LEU A 33 9.31 -2.78 8.43
N ILE A 34 9.36 -1.97 9.48
CA ILE A 34 9.72 -2.44 10.83
C ILE A 34 8.69 -3.44 11.34
N LEU A 35 7.40 -3.09 11.22
CA LEU A 35 6.30 -4.01 11.56
C LEU A 35 6.40 -5.32 10.79
N TRP A 36 6.68 -5.25 9.49
CA TRP A 36 6.83 -6.42 8.63
C TRP A 36 7.92 -7.38 9.11
N PHE A 37 9.09 -6.85 9.42
CA PHE A 37 10.17 -7.68 9.94
C PHE A 37 9.87 -8.26 11.32
N GLN A 38 9.18 -7.53 12.19
CA GLN A 38 8.73 -8.05 13.48
C GLN A 38 7.74 -9.21 13.32
N ILE A 39 6.82 -9.13 12.35
CA ILE A 39 5.90 -10.23 12.02
C ILE A 39 6.67 -11.47 11.55
N ILE A 40 7.65 -11.28 10.64
CA ILE A 40 8.51 -12.38 10.18
C ILE A 40 9.30 -13.00 11.33
N ASP A 41 9.92 -12.20 12.17
CA ASP A 41 10.73 -12.70 13.29
C ASP A 41 9.89 -13.45 14.32
N MET A 42 8.70 -12.94 14.64
CA MET A 42 7.74 -13.64 15.48
C MET A 42 7.33 -15.00 14.89
N ALA A 43 7.04 -15.03 13.59
CA ALA A 43 6.63 -16.27 12.92
C ALA A 43 7.77 -17.30 12.90
N LYS A 44 9.02 -16.87 12.69
CA LYS A 44 10.20 -17.75 12.80
C LYS A 44 10.34 -18.36 14.19
N GLU A 45 10.18 -17.51 15.21
CA GLU A 45 10.29 -17.96 16.61
C GLU A 45 9.18 -18.96 16.98
N LYS A 46 7.92 -18.62 16.63
CA LYS A 46 6.76 -19.41 17.00
C LYS A 46 6.54 -20.61 16.10
N LYS A 47 7.05 -20.62 14.88
CA LYS A 47 6.79 -21.62 13.83
C LYS A 47 5.30 -21.80 13.58
N LEU A 48 4.60 -20.68 13.40
CA LEU A 48 3.16 -20.63 13.19
C LEU A 48 2.82 -19.78 11.97
N PRO A 49 1.75 -20.12 11.25
CA PRO A 49 1.19 -19.26 10.21
C PRO A 49 0.66 -17.97 10.84
N VAL A 50 0.62 -16.89 10.04
CA VAL A 50 0.18 -15.58 10.48
C VAL A 50 -0.97 -15.10 9.63
N ILE A 51 -2.02 -14.61 10.28
CA ILE A 51 -3.09 -13.81 9.70
C ILE A 51 -2.94 -12.38 10.24
N LEU A 52 -2.63 -11.43 9.38
CA LEU A 52 -2.63 -10.02 9.71
C LEU A 52 -4.01 -9.43 9.43
N VAL A 53 -4.65 -8.92 10.47
CA VAL A 53 -5.92 -8.17 10.33
C VAL A 53 -5.60 -6.68 10.43
N THR A 54 -5.98 -5.92 9.42
CA THR A 54 -5.61 -4.51 9.34
C THR A 54 -6.66 -3.69 8.58
N ASN A 55 -6.76 -2.41 8.90
CA ASN A 55 -7.52 -1.43 8.13
C ASN A 55 -6.64 -0.69 7.09
N GLU A 56 -5.39 -1.10 6.92
CA GLU A 56 -4.52 -0.53 5.88
C GLU A 56 -5.13 -0.76 4.49
N THR A 57 -5.11 0.26 3.66
CA THR A 57 -5.71 0.22 2.31
C THR A 57 -4.70 0.45 1.19
N LYS A 58 -3.43 0.77 1.54
CA LYS A 58 -2.37 1.10 0.58
C LYS A 58 -2.07 -0.07 -0.37
N LYS A 59 -1.72 0.29 -1.60
CA LYS A 59 -1.37 -0.68 -2.66
C LYS A 59 -0.04 -1.39 -2.44
N ASP A 60 0.80 -0.93 -1.53
CA ASP A 60 2.04 -1.61 -1.16
C ASP A 60 1.84 -2.75 -0.13
N TRP A 61 0.65 -2.85 0.45
CA TRP A 61 0.23 -3.99 1.24
C TRP A 61 -0.68 -4.96 0.46
N TRP A 62 -1.55 -4.40 -0.39
CA TRP A 62 -2.62 -5.13 -1.04
C TRP A 62 -2.43 -5.27 -2.55
N TRP A 63 -2.75 -6.43 -3.05
CA TRP A 63 -2.84 -6.64 -4.48
C TRP A 63 -4.24 -6.27 -4.98
N LYS A 64 -4.29 -5.24 -5.82
CA LYS A 64 -5.49 -4.73 -6.48
C LYS A 64 -5.26 -4.75 -7.98
N PRO A 65 -5.81 -5.74 -8.72
CA PRO A 65 -5.78 -5.70 -10.19
C PRO A 65 -6.61 -4.52 -10.72
N PRO A 66 -6.29 -3.98 -11.90
CA PRO A 66 -6.91 -2.76 -12.45
C PRO A 66 -8.44 -2.77 -12.57
N SER A 67 -9.06 -3.94 -12.63
CA SER A 67 -10.51 -4.09 -12.85
C SER A 67 -11.24 -4.74 -11.67
N SER A 68 -10.61 -4.89 -10.51
CA SER A 68 -11.21 -5.71 -9.46
C SER A 68 -11.00 -5.15 -8.06
N LYS A 69 -11.88 -5.61 -7.16
CA LYS A 69 -11.74 -5.39 -5.72
C LYS A 69 -10.42 -6.00 -5.22
N GLN A 70 -9.92 -5.49 -4.12
CA GLN A 70 -8.78 -6.05 -3.39
C GLN A 70 -8.89 -7.56 -3.23
N ILE A 71 -7.87 -8.31 -3.66
CA ILE A 71 -7.91 -9.79 -3.68
C ILE A 71 -7.21 -10.37 -2.45
N GLY A 72 -6.11 -9.79 -2.02
CA GLY A 72 -5.32 -10.29 -0.90
C GLY A 72 -4.03 -9.54 -0.72
N PRO A 73 -3.13 -10.03 0.15
CA PRO A 73 -1.80 -9.43 0.31
C PRO A 73 -1.01 -9.51 -0.99
N ARG A 74 -0.10 -8.58 -1.18
CA ARG A 74 0.80 -8.61 -2.35
C ARG A 74 1.58 -9.92 -2.42
N PRO A 75 1.75 -10.51 -3.63
CA PRO A 75 2.49 -11.75 -3.82
C PRO A 75 3.92 -11.71 -3.29
N GLU A 76 4.54 -10.52 -3.34
CA GLU A 76 5.89 -10.29 -2.83
C GLU A 76 5.98 -10.51 -1.32
N LEU A 77 4.96 -10.06 -0.56
CA LEU A 77 4.87 -10.26 0.89
C LEU A 77 4.70 -11.75 1.22
N ILE A 78 3.79 -12.43 0.51
CA ILE A 78 3.58 -13.89 0.69
C ILE A 78 4.89 -14.65 0.42
N SER A 79 5.54 -14.34 -0.69
CA SER A 79 6.81 -14.96 -1.09
C SER A 79 7.93 -14.72 -0.08
N GLU A 80 8.10 -13.48 0.36
CA GLU A 80 9.13 -13.12 1.33
C GLU A 80 8.89 -13.79 2.68
N PHE A 81 7.65 -13.77 3.15
CA PHE A 81 7.27 -14.41 4.40
C PHE A 81 7.56 -15.92 4.36
N ASN A 82 7.05 -16.63 3.35
CA ASN A 82 7.25 -18.07 3.21
C ASN A 82 8.74 -18.44 3.08
N ARG A 83 9.51 -17.67 2.29
CA ARG A 83 10.95 -17.90 2.15
C ARG A 83 11.69 -17.80 3.48
N ASN A 84 11.30 -16.84 4.32
CA ASN A 84 11.95 -16.58 5.60
C ASN A 84 11.49 -17.50 6.74
N THR A 85 10.23 -17.90 6.75
CA THR A 85 9.60 -18.62 7.90
C THR A 85 9.25 -20.06 7.58
N LYS A 86 9.02 -20.41 6.30
CA LYS A 86 8.40 -21.64 5.80
C LYS A 86 6.92 -21.78 6.19
N GLU A 87 6.33 -20.73 6.74
CA GLU A 87 4.95 -20.69 7.18
C GLU A 87 4.06 -19.93 6.19
N ILE A 88 2.75 -19.99 6.41
CA ILE A 88 1.74 -19.30 5.58
C ILE A 88 1.48 -17.91 6.16
N PHE A 89 1.42 -16.92 5.27
CA PHE A 89 0.98 -15.56 5.58
C PHE A 89 -0.28 -15.21 4.79
N TYR A 90 -1.24 -14.62 5.48
CA TYR A 90 -2.41 -14.04 4.84
C TYR A 90 -2.84 -12.74 5.52
N MET A 91 -3.65 -11.93 4.82
CA MET A 91 -4.19 -10.68 5.35
C MET A 91 -5.70 -10.62 5.14
N TYR A 92 -6.38 -10.05 6.11
CA TYR A 92 -7.79 -9.69 6.01
C TYR A 92 -8.01 -8.23 6.38
N ALA A 93 -8.91 -7.56 5.65
CA ALA A 93 -9.56 -6.38 6.17
C ALA A 93 -10.45 -6.76 7.35
N LEU A 94 -10.63 -5.84 8.30
CA LEU A 94 -11.32 -6.15 9.55
C LEU A 94 -12.75 -6.67 9.32
N ASP A 95 -13.51 -6.03 8.44
CA ASP A 95 -14.88 -6.48 8.08
C ASP A 95 -14.91 -7.92 7.56
N LYS A 96 -13.98 -8.28 6.69
CA LYS A 96 -13.88 -9.64 6.13
C LYS A 96 -13.44 -10.64 7.19
N PHE A 97 -12.53 -10.27 8.08
CA PHE A 97 -12.14 -11.12 9.19
C PHE A 97 -13.31 -11.40 10.14
N LEU A 98 -14.09 -10.38 10.50
CA LEU A 98 -15.27 -10.54 11.36
C LEU A 98 -16.33 -11.43 10.69
N MET A 99 -16.58 -11.23 9.39
CA MET A 99 -17.50 -12.06 8.62
C MET A 99 -17.06 -13.54 8.60
N TYR A 100 -15.78 -13.80 8.33
CA TYR A 100 -15.25 -15.17 8.32
C TYR A 100 -15.19 -15.79 9.71
N SER A 101 -14.96 -15.00 10.76
CA SER A 101 -15.01 -15.45 12.15
C SER A 101 -16.41 -15.97 12.51
N ASN A 102 -17.47 -15.27 12.11
CA ASN A 102 -18.84 -15.79 12.28
C ASN A 102 -19.06 -17.09 11.53
N LYS A 103 -18.57 -17.19 10.30
CA LYS A 103 -18.79 -18.35 9.43
C LYS A 103 -18.02 -19.59 9.89
N TYR A 104 -16.75 -19.43 10.27
CA TYR A 104 -15.85 -20.57 10.49
C TYR A 104 -15.54 -20.82 11.96
N LEU A 105 -15.52 -19.78 12.81
CA LEU A 105 -15.24 -19.89 14.23
C LEU A 105 -16.51 -19.87 15.08
N LYS A 106 -17.69 -19.76 14.44
CA LYS A 106 -19.01 -19.72 15.10
C LYS A 106 -19.12 -18.60 16.14
N THR A 107 -18.46 -17.46 15.90
CA THR A 107 -18.63 -16.27 16.71
C THR A 107 -20.03 -15.69 16.49
N SER A 108 -20.51 -14.88 17.45
CA SER A 108 -21.84 -14.27 17.37
C SER A 108 -21.74 -12.74 17.20
N ILE A 109 -20.83 -12.30 16.31
CA ILE A 109 -20.67 -10.87 16.01
C ILE A 109 -21.91 -10.41 15.23
N LYS A 110 -22.57 -9.35 15.70
CA LYS A 110 -23.76 -8.83 15.04
C LYS A 110 -23.42 -8.27 13.65
N LYS A 111 -24.34 -8.50 12.73
CA LYS A 111 -24.18 -8.05 11.33
C LYS A 111 -24.02 -6.53 11.23
N GLU A 112 -24.74 -5.78 12.06
CA GLU A 112 -24.66 -4.31 12.13
C GLU A 112 -23.23 -3.79 12.34
N TYR A 113 -22.44 -4.42 13.24
CA TYR A 113 -21.05 -4.03 13.48
C TYR A 113 -20.13 -4.36 12.29
N ILE A 114 -20.41 -5.45 11.57
CA ILE A 114 -19.63 -5.81 10.37
C ILE A 114 -19.92 -4.79 9.26
N GLU A 115 -21.17 -4.42 9.09
CA GLU A 115 -21.61 -3.42 8.10
C GLU A 115 -21.02 -2.04 8.41
N GLU A 116 -21.03 -1.60 9.66
CA GLU A 116 -20.39 -0.35 10.09
C GLU A 116 -18.89 -0.30 9.76
N VAL A 117 -18.17 -1.38 10.03
CA VAL A 117 -16.74 -1.48 9.71
C VAL A 117 -16.51 -1.48 8.19
N GLU A 118 -17.36 -2.17 7.42
CA GLU A 118 -17.28 -2.19 5.96
C GLU A 118 -17.56 -0.81 5.36
N GLU A 119 -18.57 -0.09 5.85
CA GLU A 119 -18.89 1.28 5.44
C GLU A 119 -17.70 2.21 5.68
N HIS A 120 -17.15 2.21 6.89
CA HIS A 120 -16.00 3.03 7.24
C HIS A 120 -14.79 2.76 6.33
N ARG A 121 -14.49 1.48 6.08
CA ARG A 121 -13.39 1.10 5.17
C ARG A 121 -13.63 1.59 3.74
N THR A 122 -14.85 1.44 3.23
CA THR A 122 -15.18 1.88 1.87
C THR A 122 -15.12 3.40 1.72
N GLU A 123 -15.49 4.15 2.75
CA GLU A 123 -15.31 5.60 2.77
C GLU A 123 -13.83 6.01 2.74
N GLU A 124 -12.99 5.34 3.54
CA GLU A 124 -11.54 5.61 3.55
C GLU A 124 -10.90 5.28 2.19
N GLU A 125 -11.27 4.14 1.58
CA GLU A 125 -10.80 3.76 0.24
C GLU A 125 -11.24 4.78 -0.83
N SER A 126 -12.46 5.28 -0.74
CA SER A 126 -12.97 6.30 -1.68
C SER A 126 -12.22 7.62 -1.56
N LYS A 127 -11.97 8.08 -0.33
CA LYS A 127 -11.19 9.30 -0.07
C LYS A 127 -9.74 9.16 -0.55
N ALA A 128 -9.12 8.00 -0.31
CA ALA A 128 -7.77 7.73 -0.78
C ALA A 128 -7.67 7.73 -2.31
N GLN A 129 -8.67 7.15 -3.00
CA GLN A 129 -8.74 7.15 -4.45
C GLN A 129 -8.93 8.56 -5.02
N GLU A 130 -9.81 9.36 -4.43
CA GLU A 130 -10.03 10.76 -4.84
C GLU A 130 -8.74 11.59 -4.74
N ILE A 131 -7.99 11.42 -3.65
CA ILE A 131 -6.69 12.10 -3.48
C ILE A 131 -5.70 11.67 -4.56
N GLU A 132 -5.64 10.38 -4.88
CA GLU A 132 -4.73 9.86 -5.90
C GLU A 132 -5.11 10.37 -7.30
N ASP A 133 -6.40 10.40 -7.63
CA ASP A 133 -6.90 10.93 -8.90
C ASP A 133 -6.57 12.43 -9.04
N LEU A 134 -6.70 13.21 -7.96
CA LEU A 134 -6.31 14.62 -7.93
C LEU A 134 -4.80 14.80 -8.15
N ARG A 135 -3.96 13.96 -7.52
CA ARG A 135 -2.50 13.98 -7.71
C ARG A 135 -2.12 13.66 -9.15
N GLN A 136 -2.73 12.66 -9.76
CA GLN A 136 -2.48 12.27 -11.14
C GLN A 136 -2.90 13.38 -12.12
N SER A 137 -4.05 14.00 -11.89
CA SER A 137 -4.52 15.14 -12.67
C SER A 137 -3.57 16.33 -12.57
N ALA A 138 -3.15 16.70 -11.36
CA ALA A 138 -2.21 17.79 -11.12
C ALA A 138 -0.85 17.53 -11.78
N PHE A 139 -0.35 16.30 -11.70
CA PHE A 139 0.90 15.90 -12.34
C PHE A 139 0.82 15.94 -13.86
N SER A 140 -0.28 15.47 -14.45
CA SER A 140 -0.52 15.53 -15.90
C SER A 140 -0.55 16.98 -16.39
N HIS A 141 -1.22 17.86 -15.65
CA HIS A 141 -1.27 19.29 -15.98
C HIS A 141 0.12 19.95 -15.87
N TYR A 142 0.91 19.59 -14.86
CA TYR A 142 2.29 20.06 -14.72
C TYR A 142 3.16 19.63 -15.90
N LEU A 143 3.06 18.38 -16.37
CA LEU A 143 3.82 17.89 -17.52
C LEU A 143 3.41 18.64 -18.81
N GLU A 144 2.13 18.87 -19.02
CA GLU A 144 1.62 19.62 -20.16
C GLU A 144 2.17 21.06 -20.17
N GLN A 145 2.20 21.72 -19.01
CA GLN A 145 2.81 23.05 -18.89
C GLN A 145 4.31 23.03 -19.24
N GLN A 146 5.05 22.01 -18.78
CA GLN A 146 6.47 21.86 -19.09
C GLN A 146 6.73 21.65 -20.59
N GLU A 147 5.89 20.85 -21.26
CA GLU A 147 5.98 20.65 -22.70
C GLU A 147 5.68 21.93 -23.47
N ASN A 148 4.67 22.68 -23.06
CA ASN A 148 4.31 23.94 -23.68
C ASN A 148 5.42 24.99 -23.51
N MET A 149 6.04 25.07 -22.34
CA MET A 149 7.21 25.93 -22.10
C MET A 149 8.39 25.53 -22.97
N LYS A 150 8.70 24.24 -23.14
CA LYS A 150 9.76 23.77 -24.04
C LYS A 150 9.51 24.17 -25.50
N LYS A 151 8.26 24.09 -25.96
CA LYS A 151 7.88 24.52 -27.32
C LYS A 151 8.04 26.03 -27.55
N LEU A 152 7.83 26.85 -26.53
CA LEU A 152 8.01 28.30 -26.59
C LEU A 152 9.49 28.72 -26.55
N ILE A 153 10.32 27.99 -25.83
CA ILE A 153 11.75 28.32 -25.67
C ILE A 153 12.57 27.81 -26.87
N SER A 154 12.21 26.67 -27.45
CA SER A 154 12.96 26.04 -28.56
C SER A 154 13.13 26.93 -29.79
N PRO A 155 12.12 27.68 -30.26
CA PRO A 155 12.31 28.62 -31.40
C PRO A 155 13.17 29.84 -31.04
N ALA A 156 13.08 30.34 -29.81
CA ALA A 156 13.80 31.54 -29.39
C ALA A 156 15.33 31.33 -29.22
N PHE A 157 15.77 30.10 -29.02
CA PHE A 157 17.20 29.77 -28.93
C PHE A 157 17.82 29.28 -30.23
N ALA A 158 17.00 28.90 -31.22
CA ALA A 158 17.51 28.48 -32.55
C ALA A 158 18.21 29.64 -33.30
N ASP A 159 17.80 30.86 -33.07
CA ASP A 159 18.36 32.07 -33.73
C ASP A 159 19.67 32.57 -33.07
N TYR A 160 20.09 32.00 -31.94
CA TYR A 160 21.33 32.39 -31.22
C TYR A 160 22.52 31.44 -31.50
N LEU A 161 22.34 30.37 -32.28
CA LEU A 161 23.35 29.37 -32.61
C LEU A 161 23.84 29.43 -34.08
N VAL A 162 23.60 30.54 -34.75
CA VAL A 162 24.14 30.80 -36.11
C VAL A 162 25.26 31.82 -36.05
#